data_6bd43184731d29250e5a6540f9ce8046
#
_entry.id   6bd43184731d29250e5a6540f9ce8046
#
_cell.length_a   1.000
_cell.length_b   1.000
_cell.length_c   1.000
_cell.angle_alpha   90.00
_cell.angle_beta   90.00
_cell.angle_gamma   90.00
#
_symmetry.space_group_name_H-M   'P 1'
#
loop_
_entity.id
_entity.type
_entity.pdbx_description
1 polymer ?
#
loop_
_entity_poly.entity_id
_entity_poly.type
_entity_poly.pdbx_seq_one_letter_code
_entity_poly.pdbx_strand_id
1 'polypeptide(L)'
;MGKGKLAKFADMETYDNVFQYPYSVVEHVPFDMQGHWHEEYFHNQNPIVLELGCGKGEYTVGLAKLYPDVNFIGVDIKGARMWTGATQALQEALKNVAFLRTNIEIIDRFFAPDEVQEIWKIYAEKVPAFGN
;
A
#
# COMPACT_ATOMS: atom_id res chain seq x y z
N MET A 1 -15.73 -14.13 -15.97
CA MET A 1 -15.45 -14.38 -14.78
C MET A 1 -14.25 -13.77 -14.28
N GLY A 2 -14.15 -13.36 -13.12
CA GLY A 2 -12.99 -12.79 -12.56
C GLY A 2 -11.90 -13.79 -12.30
N LYS A 3 -10.72 -13.31 -12.02
CA LYS A 3 -9.60 -14.15 -11.69
C LYS A 3 -9.80 -14.69 -10.29
N GLY A 4 -9.45 -15.92 -10.07
CA GLY A 4 -9.59 -16.54 -8.76
C GLY A 4 -8.56 -16.06 -7.76
N LYS A 5 -8.79 -16.35 -6.48
CA LYS A 5 -7.96 -15.87 -5.40
C LYS A 5 -6.51 -16.33 -5.51
N LEU A 6 -6.30 -17.60 -5.79
CA LEU A 6 -4.94 -18.12 -5.89
C LEU A 6 -4.19 -17.50 -7.06
N ALA A 7 -4.88 -17.26 -8.17
CA ALA A 7 -4.25 -16.62 -9.32
C ALA A 7 -3.89 -15.18 -9.01
N LYS A 8 -4.71 -14.47 -8.23
CA LYS A 8 -4.41 -13.11 -7.83
C LYS A 8 -3.17 -13.07 -6.92
N PHE A 9 -3.07 -14.01 -5.99
CA PHE A 9 -1.89 -14.07 -5.13
C PHE A 9 -0.62 -14.35 -5.97
N ALA A 10 -0.74 -15.24 -6.95
CA ALA A 10 0.40 -15.53 -7.81
C ALA A 10 0.83 -14.27 -8.61
N ASP A 11 -0.14 -13.51 -9.11
CA ASP A 11 0.17 -12.27 -9.81
C ASP A 11 0.87 -11.30 -8.88
N MET A 12 0.35 -11.12 -7.66
CA MET A 12 0.89 -10.14 -6.73
C MET A 12 2.32 -10.45 -6.31
N GLU A 13 2.72 -11.71 -6.35
CA GLU A 13 4.10 -12.07 -6.06
C GLU A 13 5.06 -11.52 -7.10
N THR A 14 4.58 -11.22 -8.30
CA THR A 14 5.41 -10.68 -9.35
C THR A 14 5.30 -9.16 -9.48
N TYR A 15 4.39 -8.54 -8.74
CA TYR A 15 4.16 -7.11 -8.88
C TYR A 15 5.17 -6.29 -8.07
N ASP A 16 5.82 -5.34 -8.71
CA ASP A 16 6.80 -4.50 -8.04
C ASP A 16 6.14 -3.51 -7.09
N ASN A 17 4.84 -3.28 -7.20
CA ASN A 17 4.14 -2.33 -6.34
C ASN A 17 3.37 -3.00 -5.21
N VAL A 18 3.56 -4.30 -4.98
CA VAL A 18 2.90 -5.02 -3.91
C VAL A 18 3.94 -5.65 -2.99
N PHE A 19 3.80 -5.41 -1.68
CA PHE A 19 4.68 -5.98 -0.68
C PHE A 19 3.83 -6.82 0.28
N GLN A 20 4.10 -8.10 0.39
CA GLN A 20 3.27 -9.01 1.19
C GLN A 20 4.04 -9.50 2.40
N TYR A 21 3.72 -8.94 3.57
CA TYR A 21 4.40 -9.25 4.81
C TYR A 21 3.45 -9.48 5.97
N PRO A 22 2.59 -10.51 5.90
CA PRO A 22 1.75 -10.84 7.06
C PRO A 22 2.65 -11.37 8.18
N TYR A 23 2.09 -11.59 9.37
CA TYR A 23 2.86 -12.08 10.50
C TYR A 23 3.74 -13.28 10.14
N SER A 24 3.19 -14.23 9.41
CA SER A 24 3.91 -15.46 9.10
C SER A 24 5.16 -15.21 8.27
N VAL A 25 5.21 -14.10 7.56
CA VAL A 25 6.37 -13.78 6.74
C VAL A 25 7.31 -12.87 7.49
N VAL A 26 6.79 -11.83 8.17
CA VAL A 26 7.65 -10.83 8.78
C VAL A 26 8.45 -11.40 9.95
N GLU A 27 7.99 -12.49 10.54
CA GLU A 27 8.74 -13.12 11.61
C GLU A 27 10.03 -13.77 11.10
N HIS A 28 10.11 -14.07 9.83
CA HIS A 28 11.24 -14.79 9.27
C HIS A 28 12.00 -14.00 8.21
N VAL A 29 11.35 -13.01 7.60
CA VAL A 29 11.95 -12.24 6.53
C VAL A 29 11.94 -10.78 6.93
N PRO A 30 13.10 -10.16 7.12
CA PRO A 30 13.14 -8.76 7.52
C PRO A 30 12.64 -7.86 6.40
N PHE A 31 12.05 -6.74 6.78
CA PHE A 31 11.60 -5.76 5.79
C PHE A 31 12.65 -4.67 5.72
N ASP A 32 13.40 -4.65 4.64
CA ASP A 32 14.55 -3.77 4.55
C ASP A 32 14.24 -2.36 4.10
N MET A 33 12.99 -2.08 3.69
CA MET A 33 12.67 -0.77 3.16
C MET A 33 12.22 0.24 4.20
N GLN A 34 12.13 -0.15 5.48
CA GLN A 34 11.77 0.78 6.53
C GLN A 34 12.75 1.95 6.54
N GLY A 35 12.26 3.16 6.43
CA GLY A 35 13.09 4.36 6.35
C GLY A 35 13.63 4.66 4.96
N HIS A 36 13.34 3.82 3.97
CA HIS A 36 13.91 3.95 2.64
C HIS A 36 12.88 3.99 1.52
N TRP A 37 11.59 4.18 1.85
CA TRP A 37 10.55 4.21 0.85
C TRP A 37 10.74 5.33 -0.17
N HIS A 38 11.19 6.50 0.27
CA HIS A 38 11.37 7.63 -0.63
C HIS A 38 12.46 7.34 -1.65
N GLU A 39 13.58 6.82 -1.22
CA GLU A 39 14.69 6.63 -2.14
C GLU A 39 14.63 5.32 -2.90
N GLU A 40 14.15 4.26 -2.28
CA GLU A 40 14.23 2.95 -2.92
C GLU A 40 12.97 2.53 -3.67
N TYR A 41 11.82 3.11 -3.34
CA TYR A 41 10.61 2.77 -4.07
C TYR A 41 10.09 3.95 -4.87
N PHE A 42 9.79 5.06 -4.20
CA PHE A 42 9.15 6.19 -4.88
C PHE A 42 10.11 7.04 -5.69
N HIS A 43 11.37 7.07 -5.32
CA HIS A 43 12.40 7.88 -6.00
C HIS A 43 12.04 9.36 -6.00
N ASN A 44 11.47 9.85 -4.90
CA ASN A 44 11.16 11.26 -4.70
C ASN A 44 11.02 11.51 -3.22
N GLN A 45 10.89 12.77 -2.82
CA GLN A 45 10.76 13.15 -1.43
C GLN A 45 9.34 13.65 -1.11
N ASN A 46 8.36 13.28 -1.92
CA ASN A 46 6.99 13.72 -1.67
C ASN A 46 6.40 13.05 -0.44
N PRO A 47 5.41 13.68 0.18
CA PRO A 47 4.81 13.10 1.39
C PRO A 47 4.25 11.71 1.14
N ILE A 48 4.33 10.84 2.14
CA ILE A 48 3.76 9.51 2.07
C ILE A 48 2.50 9.46 2.93
N VAL A 49 1.40 9.03 2.33
CA VAL A 49 0.12 8.89 3.00
C VAL A 49 -0.25 7.41 3.00
N LEU A 50 -0.59 6.88 4.17
CA LEU A 50 -1.04 5.50 4.28
C LEU A 50 -2.56 5.46 4.30
N GLU A 51 -3.14 4.50 3.60
CA GLU A 51 -4.57 4.28 3.66
C GLU A 51 -4.80 2.92 4.26
N LEU A 52 -5.21 2.88 5.52
CA LEU A 52 -5.41 1.62 6.23
C LEU A 52 -6.77 1.04 5.87
N GLY A 53 -6.78 -0.23 5.54
CA GLY A 53 -8.01 -0.90 5.14
C GLY A 53 -8.36 -0.61 3.69
N CYS A 54 -7.38 -0.63 2.79
CA CYS A 54 -7.57 -0.22 1.40
C CYS A 54 -8.47 -1.15 0.58
N GLY A 55 -8.72 -2.37 1.04
CA GLY A 55 -9.56 -3.30 0.30
C GLY A 55 -9.06 -3.53 -1.11
N LYS A 56 -9.90 -3.24 -2.11
CA LYS A 56 -9.52 -3.44 -3.50
C LYS A 56 -8.49 -2.43 -3.99
N GLY A 57 -8.28 -1.36 -3.25
CA GLY A 57 -7.28 -0.36 -3.63
C GLY A 57 -7.72 0.64 -4.67
N GLU A 58 -8.99 0.62 -5.07
CA GLU A 58 -9.47 1.55 -6.10
C GLU A 58 -9.43 2.99 -5.63
N TYR A 59 -9.72 3.21 -4.35
CA TYR A 59 -9.69 4.56 -3.81
C TYR A 59 -8.24 5.05 -3.72
N THR A 60 -7.33 4.18 -3.32
CA THR A 60 -5.91 4.50 -3.24
C THR A 60 -5.39 4.95 -4.62
N VAL A 61 -5.75 4.21 -5.65
CA VAL A 61 -5.35 4.54 -7.01
C VAL A 61 -5.99 5.88 -7.44
N GLY A 62 -7.25 6.08 -7.11
CA GLY A 62 -7.93 7.33 -7.44
C GLY A 62 -7.24 8.54 -6.82
N LEU A 63 -6.82 8.41 -5.55
CA LEU A 63 -6.12 9.49 -4.88
C LEU A 63 -4.76 9.74 -5.52
N ALA A 64 -4.06 8.68 -5.88
CA ALA A 64 -2.74 8.83 -6.52
C ALA A 64 -2.87 9.59 -7.84
N LYS A 65 -3.94 9.36 -8.57
CA LYS A 65 -4.16 10.07 -9.83
C LYS A 65 -4.51 11.53 -9.59
N LEU A 66 -5.24 11.83 -8.52
CA LEU A 66 -5.63 13.20 -8.23
C LEU A 66 -4.47 14.01 -7.65
N TYR A 67 -3.58 13.36 -6.92
CA TYR A 67 -2.51 14.06 -6.23
C TYR A 67 -1.15 13.47 -6.64
N PRO A 68 -0.69 13.80 -7.84
CA PRO A 68 0.57 13.20 -8.33
C PRO A 68 1.81 13.58 -7.53
N ASP A 69 1.73 14.63 -6.70
CA ASP A 69 2.86 15.02 -5.87
C ASP A 69 2.81 14.42 -4.47
N VAL A 70 1.95 13.45 -4.27
CA VAL A 70 1.82 12.73 -2.98
C VAL A 70 1.96 11.26 -3.25
N ASN A 71 2.64 10.54 -2.37
CA ASN A 71 2.81 9.10 -2.49
C ASN A 71 1.77 8.40 -1.61
N PHE A 72 1.10 7.40 -2.14
CA PHE A 72 0.07 6.68 -1.40
C PHE A 72 0.42 5.22 -1.25
N ILE A 73 0.21 4.68 -0.04
CA ILE A 73 0.41 3.25 0.20
C ILE A 73 -0.87 2.71 0.80
N GLY A 74 -1.52 1.80 0.08
CA GLY A 74 -2.71 1.14 0.58
C GLY A 74 -2.33 -0.08 1.41
N VAL A 75 -2.91 -0.23 2.59
CA VAL A 75 -2.57 -1.31 3.51
C VAL A 75 -3.80 -2.12 3.84
N ASP A 76 -3.70 -3.42 3.73
CA ASP A 76 -4.77 -4.33 4.14
C ASP A 76 -4.17 -5.73 4.32
N ILE A 77 -4.84 -6.57 5.07
CA ILE A 77 -4.36 -7.94 5.24
C ILE A 77 -5.26 -8.91 4.47
N LYS A 78 -6.47 -8.50 4.10
CA LYS A 78 -7.43 -9.45 3.60
C LYS A 78 -7.16 -9.92 2.21
N GLY A 79 -6.79 -11.17 2.13
CA GLY A 79 -6.74 -11.90 0.87
C GLY A 79 -6.08 -11.17 -0.28
N ALA A 80 -6.62 -11.39 -1.45
CA ALA A 80 -6.06 -10.87 -2.68
C ALA A 80 -6.81 -9.64 -3.17
N ARG A 81 -7.53 -8.94 -2.28
CA ARG A 81 -8.40 -7.85 -2.71
C ARG A 81 -7.63 -6.71 -3.37
N MET A 82 -6.46 -6.37 -2.86
CA MET A 82 -5.68 -5.25 -3.40
C MET A 82 -5.13 -5.52 -4.81
N TRP A 83 -5.28 -6.75 -5.30
CA TRP A 83 -4.88 -7.08 -6.67
C TRP A 83 -5.53 -6.11 -7.67
N THR A 84 -6.78 -5.71 -7.44
CA THR A 84 -7.50 -4.83 -8.34
C THR A 84 -6.79 -3.49 -8.49
N GLY A 85 -6.51 -2.82 -7.38
CA GLY A 85 -5.83 -1.52 -7.43
C GLY A 85 -4.40 -1.63 -7.91
N ALA A 86 -3.69 -2.67 -7.46
CA ALA A 86 -2.31 -2.86 -7.86
C ALA A 86 -2.19 -3.10 -9.36
N THR A 87 -3.09 -3.91 -9.92
CA THR A 87 -3.10 -4.19 -11.35
C THR A 87 -3.41 -2.90 -12.13
N GLN A 88 -4.39 -2.12 -11.67
CA GLN A 88 -4.74 -0.88 -12.33
C GLN A 88 -3.54 0.09 -12.31
N ALA A 89 -2.88 0.20 -11.17
CA ALA A 89 -1.74 1.11 -11.05
C ALA A 89 -0.62 0.72 -12.01
N LEU A 90 -0.37 -0.57 -12.16
CA LEU A 90 0.65 -1.02 -13.10
C LEU A 90 0.24 -0.75 -14.54
N GLN A 91 -1.04 -1.00 -14.87
CA GLN A 91 -1.53 -0.77 -16.22
C GLN A 91 -1.47 0.71 -16.61
N GLU A 92 -1.67 1.59 -15.63
CA GLU A 92 -1.66 3.03 -15.88
C GLU A 92 -0.29 3.64 -15.57
N ALA A 93 0.70 2.82 -15.25
CA ALA A 93 2.06 3.28 -14.98
C ALA A 93 2.15 4.34 -13.89
N LEU A 94 1.36 4.18 -12.84
CA LEU A 94 1.39 5.11 -11.71
C LEU A 94 2.59 4.81 -10.83
N LYS A 95 3.39 5.83 -10.56
CA LYS A 95 4.60 5.66 -9.78
C LYS A 95 4.47 6.09 -8.33
N ASN A 96 3.37 6.72 -7.98
CA ASN A 96 3.18 7.26 -6.63
C ASN A 96 2.21 6.43 -5.79
N VAL A 97 2.13 5.13 -6.05
CA VAL A 97 1.25 4.25 -5.29
C VAL A 97 1.91 2.90 -5.09
N ALA A 98 1.74 2.34 -3.91
CA ALA A 98 2.19 0.99 -3.58
C ALA A 98 1.14 0.34 -2.70
N PHE A 99 1.22 -0.97 -2.55
CA PHE A 99 0.29 -1.72 -1.71
C PHE A 99 1.09 -2.61 -0.77
N LEU A 100 0.70 -2.61 0.50
CA LEU A 100 1.36 -3.40 1.53
C LEU A 100 0.33 -4.32 2.17
N ARG A 101 0.49 -5.63 1.99
CA ARG A 101 -0.41 -6.59 2.61
C ARG A 101 0.21 -7.02 3.92
N THR A 102 -0.30 -6.51 5.01
CA THR A 102 0.18 -6.85 6.34
C THR A 102 -0.90 -6.59 7.37
N ASN A 103 -0.63 -7.05 8.58
CA ASN A 103 -1.51 -6.80 9.71
C ASN A 103 -1.29 -5.36 10.19
N ILE A 104 -2.36 -4.59 10.29
CA ILE A 104 -2.25 -3.18 10.63
C ILE A 104 -1.58 -2.98 12.00
N GLU A 105 -1.74 -3.91 12.92
CA GLU A 105 -1.18 -3.81 14.26
C GLU A 105 0.35 -3.70 14.26
N ILE A 106 1.01 -4.14 13.19
CA ILE A 106 2.46 -4.09 13.13
C ILE A 106 2.95 -3.11 12.07
N ILE A 107 2.11 -2.14 11.73
CA ILE A 107 2.44 -1.19 10.66
C ILE A 107 3.73 -0.43 10.96
N ASP A 108 4.06 -0.23 12.22
CA ASP A 108 5.26 0.50 12.61
C ASP A 108 6.55 -0.23 12.24
N ARG A 109 6.47 -1.51 11.87
CA ARG A 109 7.66 -2.22 11.43
C ARG A 109 8.05 -1.88 10.01
N PHE A 110 7.16 -1.19 9.28
CA PHE A 110 7.38 -0.95 7.87
C PHE A 110 7.75 0.49 7.55
N PHE A 111 7.67 1.39 8.52
CA PHE A 111 7.96 2.80 8.31
C PHE A 111 8.76 3.37 9.46
N ALA A 112 9.70 4.25 9.16
CA ALA A 112 10.42 4.99 10.19
C ALA A 112 9.48 6.04 10.79
N PRO A 113 9.72 6.51 12.01
CA PRO A 113 8.77 7.38 12.72
C PRO A 113 8.33 8.62 11.96
N ASP A 114 9.22 9.22 11.18
CA ASP A 114 8.90 10.45 10.48
C ASP A 114 8.74 10.24 8.97
N GLU A 115 8.64 8.98 8.53
CA GLU A 115 8.57 8.69 7.11
C GLU A 115 7.18 8.91 6.52
N VAL A 116 6.15 8.75 7.33
CA VAL A 116 4.78 8.85 6.89
C VAL A 116 4.17 10.15 7.39
N GLN A 117 3.59 10.92 6.49
CA GLN A 117 3.01 12.20 6.86
C GLN A 117 1.59 12.09 7.37
N GLU A 118 0.81 11.19 6.81
CA GLU A 118 -0.60 11.06 7.21
C GLU A 118 -1.09 9.64 7.11
N ILE A 119 -2.06 9.28 7.95
CA ILE A 119 -2.67 7.96 7.92
C ILE A 119 -4.17 8.12 7.81
N TRP A 120 -4.74 7.53 6.77
CA TRP A 120 -6.18 7.56 6.57
C TRP A 120 -6.76 6.18 6.75
N LYS A 121 -8.01 6.11 7.25
CA LYS A 121 -8.69 4.83 7.39
C LYS A 121 -9.91 4.86 6.52
N ILE A 122 -9.77 4.34 5.35
CA ILE A 122 -10.79 4.44 4.39
C ILE A 122 -12.12 3.91 4.82
N TYR A 123 -12.13 2.77 5.48
CA TYR A 123 -13.38 2.20 5.80
C TYR A 123 -14.13 2.91 6.90
N ALA A 124 -13.57 3.81 7.55
CA ALA A 124 -14.20 4.39 8.66
C ALA A 124 -14.83 5.60 8.25
N GLU A 125 -15.80 5.57 7.71
CA GLU A 125 -16.46 6.65 7.30
C GLU A 125 -15.71 7.73 7.12
N LYS A 126 -15.38 8.08 6.45
CA LYS A 126 -14.79 9.13 6.15
C LYS A 126 -13.90 9.54 7.03
N VAL A 127 -13.04 8.97 7.16
CA VAL A 127 -12.10 9.37 7.88
C VAL A 127 -11.76 10.69 7.77
N PRO A 128 -11.71 11.32 8.64
CA PRO A 128 -11.36 12.60 8.65
C PRO A 128 -10.03 12.63 8.34
N ALA A 129 -9.63 13.51 7.85
CA ALA A 129 -8.43 13.58 7.53
C ALA A 129 -7.66 13.56 8.62
N PHE A 130 -6.50 13.58 8.50
CA PHE A 130 -5.70 13.59 9.46
C PHE A 130 -5.76 14.67 10.22
N GLY A 131 -5.44 14.57 11.20
CA GLY A 131 -5.38 15.61 11.99
C GLY A 131 -6.66 15.94 12.51
N ASN A 132 -7.57 15.38 12.26
CA ASN A 132 -8.76 15.70 12.80
C ASN A 132 -8.99 15.03 13.94
#